data_468e131ef6d3dbe4b015004fd7d0c884
#
_entry.id   468e131ef6d3dbe4b015004fd7d0c884
#
_cell.length_a   1.000
_cell.length_b   1.000
_cell.length_c   1.000
_cell.angle_alpha   90.00
_cell.angle_beta   90.00
_cell.angle_gamma   90.00
#
_symmetry.space_group_name_H-M   'P 1'
#
loop_
_entity.id
_entity.type
_entity.pdbx_description
1 polymer ?
#
loop_
_entity_poly.entity_id
_entity_poly.type
_entity_poly.pdbx_seq_one_letter_code
_entity_poly.pdbx_strand_id
1 'polypeptide(L)'
;RASFYRFTYPEDSLKSLLVDAGFFLGEQPTPDAREAQQFVGSEIQIISDHEVMGYTRIRGGWNNGRAYTVYFYAVTDHPFVQTATWKGSQISNERYQPDSQQKTGALLRFPSSANTIQLKVGISFISSLKARENVWNEIPHWSFEDTRQALLAQWENLLQRIDIASNTPEKYKRMFYTGIYHTMLMPVDRTGENPLWSDPEPYYDDFYAIWDTYRTSTPLITLIDPQRETDIVRSLINIYKRDGYMPDARSGNCNGRTQGGSNAEIVIADAFVKGLPNIDYHLALEAMLKDATIPPGGNEEAEGRGGLIPYLELGYIPYGIPRAGNRTIEYSYCDYTIALVAKGLGKTDLYQQYLKQSSNWKNLWRADYEHAGVKGFILPRDKEGNWLDKIPFGNSHIQKPTFTYTPVTFEGPWYTPWWNMFFYRS
;
A
#
# COMPACT_ATOMS: atom_id res chain seq x y z
N ARG A 1 11.03 12.20 4.86
CA ARG A 1 9.80 12.99 5.20
C ARG A 1 9.94 14.46 4.81
N ALA A 2 11.17 14.91 4.46
CA ALA A 2 11.44 16.25 4.01
C ALA A 2 11.85 16.31 2.54
N SER A 3 11.50 17.41 1.88
CA SER A 3 11.83 17.72 0.49
C SER A 3 12.48 19.08 0.38
N PHE A 4 13.39 19.25 -0.57
CA PHE A 4 14.08 20.48 -0.82
C PHE A 4 13.91 20.91 -2.28
N TYR A 5 13.42 22.11 -2.49
CA TYR A 5 13.15 22.69 -3.81
C TYR A 5 14.00 23.95 -4.03
N ARG A 6 14.38 24.18 -5.28
CA ARG A 6 15.06 25.40 -5.73
C ARG A 6 14.37 25.90 -6.99
N PHE A 7 13.78 27.09 -6.89
CA PHE A 7 13.08 27.76 -7.98
C PHE A 7 13.92 28.91 -8.51
N THR A 8 14.11 28.96 -9.82
CA THR A 8 14.78 30.06 -10.50
C THR A 8 13.74 30.82 -11.32
N TYR A 9 13.65 32.12 -11.10
CA TYR A 9 12.68 33.00 -11.75
C TYR A 9 13.36 33.87 -12.79
N PRO A 10 12.70 34.19 -13.92
CA PRO A 10 13.16 35.23 -14.83
C PRO A 10 13.25 36.59 -14.12
N GLU A 11 14.17 37.48 -14.56
CA GLU A 11 14.39 38.75 -13.88
C GLU A 11 13.13 39.60 -13.74
N ASP A 12 12.37 39.75 -14.82
CA ASP A 12 11.17 40.60 -14.89
C ASP A 12 9.88 39.93 -14.45
N SER A 13 9.95 38.73 -13.84
CA SER A 13 8.78 38.00 -13.41
C SER A 13 8.35 38.32 -11.97
N LEU A 14 7.08 38.10 -11.66
CA LEU A 14 6.61 38.07 -10.27
C LEU A 14 7.16 36.83 -9.57
N LYS A 15 7.89 37.01 -8.47
CA LYS A 15 8.45 35.94 -7.66
C LYS A 15 7.38 35.52 -6.65
N SER A 16 6.67 34.43 -6.94
CA SER A 16 5.56 33.97 -6.09
C SER A 16 5.53 32.46 -5.97
N LEU A 17 5.10 31.97 -4.81
CA LEU A 17 4.75 30.58 -4.59
C LEU A 17 3.28 30.49 -4.15
N LEU A 18 2.57 29.48 -4.65
CA LEU A 18 1.27 29.07 -4.17
C LEU A 18 1.45 27.81 -3.35
N VAL A 19 0.86 27.80 -2.15
CA VAL A 19 0.78 26.61 -1.29
C VAL A 19 -0.69 26.22 -1.19
N ASP A 20 -1.08 25.17 -1.89
CA ASP A 20 -2.45 24.66 -1.91
C ASP A 20 -2.58 23.52 -0.91
N ALA A 21 -3.12 23.83 0.28
CA ALA A 21 -3.41 22.82 1.31
C ALA A 21 -4.69 22.02 1.00
N GLY A 22 -5.46 22.42 0.00
CA GLY A 22 -6.67 21.71 -0.41
C GLY A 22 -6.47 20.74 -1.58
N PHE A 23 -5.26 20.67 -2.12
CA PHE A 23 -4.96 19.77 -3.24
C PHE A 23 -4.86 18.31 -2.76
N PHE A 24 -5.43 17.39 -3.54
CA PHE A 24 -5.25 15.94 -3.39
C PHE A 24 -5.39 15.24 -4.74
N LEU A 25 -4.79 14.07 -4.86
CA LEU A 25 -4.92 13.23 -6.05
C LEU A 25 -6.28 12.51 -6.03
N GLY A 26 -6.84 12.26 -7.23
CA GLY A 26 -8.11 11.53 -7.35
C GLY A 26 -9.37 12.38 -7.11
N GLU A 27 -9.29 13.70 -7.29
CA GLU A 27 -10.42 14.63 -7.17
C GLU A 27 -11.52 14.39 -8.18
N GLN A 28 -11.18 13.82 -9.33
CA GLN A 28 -12.16 13.56 -10.36
C GLN A 28 -12.99 12.32 -10.05
N PRO A 29 -14.32 12.37 -10.27
CA PRO A 29 -15.15 11.19 -10.13
C PRO A 29 -14.67 10.13 -11.11
N THR A 30 -14.10 9.06 -10.59
CA THR A 30 -13.83 7.87 -11.38
C THR A 30 -15.15 7.14 -11.66
N PRO A 31 -15.23 6.29 -12.71
CA PRO A 31 -16.39 5.44 -12.92
C PRO A 31 -16.78 4.58 -11.71
N ASP A 32 -15.81 4.24 -10.87
CA ASP A 32 -16.02 3.59 -9.56
C ASP A 32 -15.86 4.61 -8.44
N ALA A 33 -16.94 5.29 -8.10
CA ALA A 33 -16.98 6.29 -7.03
C ALA A 33 -16.57 5.75 -5.64
N ARG A 34 -16.58 4.42 -5.45
CA ARG A 34 -16.14 3.81 -4.17
C ARG A 34 -14.65 4.03 -3.93
N GLU A 35 -13.87 4.08 -4.98
CA GLU A 35 -12.41 4.20 -4.92
C GLU A 35 -11.92 5.65 -5.00
N ALA A 36 -12.83 6.60 -5.19
CA ALA A 36 -12.48 8.00 -5.24
C ALA A 36 -12.03 8.50 -3.86
N GLN A 37 -10.93 9.24 -3.84
CA GLN A 37 -10.57 10.01 -2.67
C GLN A 37 -11.55 11.18 -2.51
N GLN A 38 -11.85 11.52 -1.26
CA GLN A 38 -12.76 12.61 -0.91
C GLN A 38 -12.03 13.60 -0.02
N PHE A 39 -12.11 14.87 -0.39
CA PHE A 39 -11.63 15.96 0.45
C PHE A 39 -12.50 16.08 1.70
N VAL A 40 -11.89 16.17 2.87
CA VAL A 40 -12.57 16.30 4.17
C VAL A 40 -12.34 17.69 4.79
N GLY A 41 -11.16 18.24 4.62
CA GLY A 41 -10.84 19.56 5.14
C GLY A 41 -9.38 19.95 4.96
N SER A 42 -9.09 21.24 5.09
CA SER A 42 -7.73 21.76 5.12
C SER A 42 -7.62 23.01 5.99
N GLU A 43 -6.42 23.25 6.44
CA GLU A 43 -6.04 24.42 7.23
C GLU A 43 -4.71 24.97 6.71
N ILE A 44 -4.53 26.30 6.79
CA ILE A 44 -3.26 26.92 6.47
C ILE A 44 -2.97 28.10 7.39
N GLN A 45 -1.72 28.23 7.83
CA GLN A 45 -1.24 29.31 8.66
C GLN A 45 0.13 29.79 8.19
N ILE A 46 0.27 31.10 7.97
CA ILE A 46 1.54 31.79 7.75
C ILE A 46 2.05 32.24 9.13
N ILE A 47 3.04 31.51 9.67
CA ILE A 47 3.52 31.69 11.06
C ILE A 47 4.61 32.74 11.22
N SER A 48 5.38 32.98 10.14
CA SER A 48 6.37 34.04 10.10
C SER A 48 6.46 34.63 8.69
N ASP A 49 7.45 35.44 8.40
CA ASP A 49 7.75 35.91 7.05
C ASP A 49 8.56 34.92 6.20
N HIS A 50 8.88 33.76 6.75
CA HIS A 50 9.56 32.64 6.08
C HIS A 50 8.79 31.33 6.14
N GLU A 51 7.80 31.21 7.00
CA GLU A 51 7.25 29.89 7.40
C GLU A 51 5.75 29.80 7.20
N VAL A 52 5.30 28.69 6.66
CA VAL A 52 3.89 28.33 6.50
C VAL A 52 3.70 26.89 6.98
N MET A 53 2.59 26.63 7.65
CA MET A 53 2.18 25.28 8.03
C MET A 53 0.68 25.08 7.84
N GLY A 54 0.27 23.83 7.85
CA GLY A 54 -1.13 23.45 7.71
C GLY A 54 -1.29 21.97 7.56
N TYR A 55 -2.45 21.58 7.04
CA TYR A 55 -2.75 20.19 6.72
C TYR A 55 -3.81 20.06 5.63
N THR A 56 -3.84 18.89 5.03
CA THR A 56 -4.96 18.37 4.25
C THR A 56 -5.50 17.12 4.92
N ARG A 57 -6.83 16.96 4.91
CA ARG A 57 -7.52 15.76 5.38
C ARG A 57 -8.35 15.18 4.26
N ILE A 58 -8.12 13.91 4.00
CA ILE A 58 -8.81 13.16 2.94
C ILE A 58 -9.29 11.81 3.49
N ARG A 59 -10.23 11.18 2.80
CA ARG A 59 -10.72 9.84 3.09
C ARG A 59 -10.97 9.05 1.81
N GLY A 60 -11.23 7.76 1.95
CA GLY A 60 -11.54 6.89 0.81
C GLY A 60 -10.29 6.40 0.11
N GLY A 61 -10.28 6.46 -1.20
CA GLY A 61 -9.24 5.81 -2.00
C GLY A 61 -9.54 4.34 -2.20
N TRP A 62 -8.59 3.63 -2.80
CA TRP A 62 -8.76 2.24 -3.22
C TRP A 62 -9.17 1.28 -2.08
N ASN A 63 -8.68 1.48 -0.87
CA ASN A 63 -9.00 0.67 0.30
C ASN A 63 -10.27 1.12 1.05
N ASN A 64 -11.01 2.13 0.58
CA ASN A 64 -12.15 2.74 1.27
C ASN A 64 -11.80 3.23 2.68
N GLY A 65 -10.60 3.79 2.83
CA GLY A 65 -10.01 4.17 4.10
C GLY A 65 -10.77 5.24 4.87
N ARG A 66 -10.58 5.25 6.18
CA ARG A 66 -11.05 6.31 7.08
C ARG A 66 -10.35 7.62 6.74
N ALA A 67 -10.89 8.74 7.28
CA ALA A 67 -10.22 10.02 7.14
C ALA A 67 -8.85 10.01 7.85
N TYR A 68 -7.83 10.50 7.15
CA TYR A 68 -6.50 10.72 7.70
C TYR A 68 -5.99 12.11 7.31
N THR A 69 -5.06 12.62 8.11
CA THR A 69 -4.52 13.97 7.95
C THR A 69 -3.05 13.90 7.58
N VAL A 70 -2.66 14.67 6.56
CA VAL A 70 -1.26 14.93 6.23
C VAL A 70 -0.97 16.37 6.62
N TYR A 71 -0.18 16.55 7.65
CA TYR A 71 0.33 17.83 8.11
C TYR A 71 1.58 18.19 7.30
N PHE A 72 1.76 19.49 7.08
CA PHE A 72 2.97 20.00 6.46
C PHE A 72 3.52 21.22 7.20
N TYR A 73 4.80 21.41 7.00
CA TYR A 73 5.53 22.62 7.34
C TYR A 73 6.43 22.99 6.17
N ALA A 74 6.42 24.25 5.79
CA ALA A 74 7.22 24.80 4.69
C ALA A 74 7.99 26.03 5.15
N VAL A 75 9.27 26.12 4.76
CA VAL A 75 10.14 27.25 5.10
C VAL A 75 10.99 27.66 3.91
N THR A 76 11.15 28.98 3.70
CA THR A 76 11.92 29.56 2.60
C THR A 76 13.18 30.29 3.09
N ASP A 77 14.20 30.34 2.22
CA ASP A 77 15.45 31.08 2.49
C ASP A 77 15.29 32.61 2.38
N HIS A 78 14.26 33.06 1.66
CA HIS A 78 13.94 34.49 1.51
C HIS A 78 12.63 34.84 2.20
N PRO A 79 12.51 36.05 2.80
CA PRO A 79 11.28 36.49 3.44
C PRO A 79 10.19 36.81 2.42
N PHE A 80 8.94 36.59 2.83
CA PHE A 80 7.77 37.07 2.10
C PHE A 80 7.62 38.58 2.27
N VAL A 81 7.48 39.31 1.18
CA VAL A 81 7.19 40.76 1.21
C VAL A 81 5.71 41.07 1.14
N GLN A 82 4.90 40.13 0.66
CA GLN A 82 3.44 40.19 0.64
C GLN A 82 2.87 38.78 0.75
N THR A 83 1.81 38.63 1.51
CA THR A 83 1.11 37.37 1.68
C THR A 83 -0.39 37.55 1.55
N ALA A 84 -1.08 36.51 1.09
CA ALA A 84 -2.53 36.36 1.16
C ALA A 84 -2.86 34.90 1.41
N THR A 85 -4.03 34.63 1.96
CA THR A 85 -4.57 33.28 2.05
C THR A 85 -5.90 33.20 1.31
N TRP A 86 -6.33 31.98 0.98
CA TRP A 86 -7.66 31.77 0.42
C TRP A 86 -8.42 30.67 1.14
N LYS A 87 -9.74 30.75 1.03
CA LYS A 87 -10.70 29.73 1.45
C LYS A 87 -11.79 29.63 0.38
N GLY A 88 -11.87 28.48 -0.31
CA GLY A 88 -12.68 28.35 -1.50
C GLY A 88 -12.24 29.33 -2.58
N SER A 89 -13.15 30.21 -3.03
CA SER A 89 -12.87 31.28 -3.98
C SER A 89 -12.55 32.64 -3.34
N GLN A 90 -12.58 32.75 -2.03
CA GLN A 90 -12.36 34.01 -1.31
C GLN A 90 -10.88 34.17 -0.96
N ILE A 91 -10.30 35.29 -1.35
CA ILE A 91 -8.93 35.69 -0.98
C ILE A 91 -9.00 36.69 0.16
N SER A 92 -8.11 36.56 1.12
CA SER A 92 -8.01 37.40 2.33
C SER A 92 -6.55 37.75 2.61
N ASN A 93 -6.34 38.89 3.24
CA ASN A 93 -5.03 39.29 3.78
C ASN A 93 -4.74 38.67 5.16
N GLU A 94 -5.67 37.88 5.68
CA GLU A 94 -5.47 37.13 6.92
C GLU A 94 -4.35 36.10 6.75
N ARG A 95 -3.58 35.89 7.81
CA ARG A 95 -2.47 34.92 7.82
C ARG A 95 -2.91 33.50 8.22
N TYR A 96 -4.18 33.29 8.51
CA TYR A 96 -4.73 32.04 8.99
C TYR A 96 -6.10 31.77 8.36
N GLN A 97 -6.24 30.58 7.82
CA GLN A 97 -7.52 30.00 7.43
C GLN A 97 -7.73 28.71 8.24
N PRO A 98 -8.69 28.73 9.18
CA PRO A 98 -8.96 27.59 10.04
C PRO A 98 -9.55 26.43 9.27
N ASP A 99 -9.58 25.24 9.90
CA ASP A 99 -10.13 24.00 9.33
C ASP A 99 -11.43 24.25 8.59
N SER A 100 -11.47 23.82 7.37
CA SER A 100 -12.58 24.11 6.47
C SER A 100 -12.79 22.97 5.48
N GLN A 101 -14.06 22.67 5.21
CA GLN A 101 -14.47 21.82 4.09
C GLN A 101 -14.31 22.51 2.71
N GLN A 102 -13.97 23.79 2.70
CA GLN A 102 -13.53 24.50 1.51
C GLN A 102 -12.01 24.48 1.45
N LYS A 103 -11.44 24.28 0.25
CA LYS A 103 -10.00 24.24 0.05
C LYS A 103 -9.34 25.53 0.49
N THR A 104 -8.26 25.41 1.25
CA THR A 104 -7.48 26.56 1.75
C THR A 104 -6.08 26.53 1.15
N GLY A 105 -5.45 27.73 1.13
CA GLY A 105 -4.07 27.85 0.70
C GLY A 105 -3.50 29.25 0.92
N ALA A 106 -2.25 29.46 0.52
CA ALA A 106 -1.53 30.72 0.67
C ALA A 106 -0.81 31.14 -0.62
N LEU A 107 -0.82 32.44 -0.88
CA LEU A 107 0.02 33.13 -1.85
C LEU A 107 1.15 33.83 -1.10
N LEU A 108 2.38 33.52 -1.50
CA LEU A 108 3.61 34.06 -0.90
C LEU A 108 4.37 34.80 -1.99
N ARG A 109 4.60 36.10 -1.80
CA ARG A 109 5.41 36.92 -2.71
C ARG A 109 6.75 37.23 -2.10
N PHE A 110 7.78 37.19 -2.94
CA PHE A 110 9.16 37.45 -2.58
C PHE A 110 9.66 38.79 -3.16
N PRO A 111 10.78 39.32 -2.64
CA PRO A 111 11.41 40.50 -3.22
C PRO A 111 11.72 40.34 -4.71
N SER A 112 11.56 41.39 -5.49
CA SER A 112 11.88 41.35 -6.94
C SER A 112 13.32 41.00 -7.23
N SER A 113 14.24 41.26 -6.29
CA SER A 113 15.65 40.90 -6.37
C SER A 113 15.99 39.44 -6.12
N ALA A 114 15.03 38.64 -5.62
CA ALA A 114 15.22 37.23 -5.28
C ALA A 114 15.02 36.35 -6.53
N ASN A 115 16.02 36.24 -7.40
CA ASN A 115 15.91 35.43 -8.60
C ASN A 115 15.96 33.91 -8.34
N THR A 116 16.48 33.50 -7.21
CA THR A 116 16.47 32.08 -6.77
C THR A 116 15.87 32.02 -5.38
N ILE A 117 14.91 31.12 -5.19
CA ILE A 117 14.23 30.89 -3.91
C ILE A 117 14.35 29.42 -3.60
N GLN A 118 14.77 29.12 -2.39
CA GLN A 118 14.82 27.75 -1.87
C GLN A 118 13.69 27.54 -0.89
N LEU A 119 13.08 26.35 -0.98
CA LEU A 119 11.96 25.93 -0.15
C LEU A 119 12.23 24.54 0.40
N LYS A 120 12.16 24.39 1.71
CA LYS A 120 12.09 23.08 2.37
C LYS A 120 10.65 22.80 2.78
N VAL A 121 10.20 21.59 2.56
CA VAL A 121 8.85 21.12 2.98
C VAL A 121 9.01 19.82 3.74
N GLY A 122 8.44 19.77 4.93
CA GLY A 122 8.28 18.53 5.69
C GLY A 122 6.82 18.10 5.75
N ILE A 123 6.62 16.80 5.85
CA ILE A 123 5.29 16.21 6.10
C ILE A 123 5.32 15.38 7.36
N SER A 124 4.15 15.21 7.98
CA SER A 124 3.92 14.30 9.10
C SER A 124 2.46 13.84 9.12
N PHE A 125 2.23 12.66 9.64
CA PHE A 125 0.88 12.16 9.92
C PHE A 125 0.43 12.45 11.36
N ILE A 126 1.27 13.11 12.16
CA ILE A 126 1.04 13.40 13.58
C ILE A 126 0.67 14.89 13.81
N SER A 127 1.52 15.80 13.32
CA SER A 127 1.30 17.25 13.52
C SER A 127 2.20 18.10 12.62
N SER A 128 1.82 19.37 12.43
CA SER A 128 2.67 20.35 11.71
C SER A 128 3.98 20.63 12.47
N LEU A 129 3.99 20.53 13.80
CA LEU A 129 5.24 20.64 14.57
C LEU A 129 6.18 19.46 14.28
N LYS A 130 5.63 18.25 14.18
CA LYS A 130 6.42 17.07 13.78
C LYS A 130 6.94 17.19 12.34
N ALA A 131 6.15 17.74 11.43
CA ALA A 131 6.59 18.06 10.07
C ALA A 131 7.76 19.05 10.07
N ARG A 132 7.74 20.06 10.96
CA ARG A 132 8.85 21.00 11.17
C ARG A 132 10.11 20.29 11.68
N GLU A 133 9.98 19.42 12.69
CA GLU A 133 11.07 18.62 13.20
C GLU A 133 11.71 17.76 12.10
N ASN A 134 10.90 17.14 11.26
CA ASN A 134 11.37 16.32 10.13
C ASN A 134 12.21 17.13 9.15
N VAL A 135 11.82 18.39 8.84
CA VAL A 135 12.63 19.28 7.99
C VAL A 135 14.01 19.49 8.57
N TRP A 136 14.09 19.89 9.84
CA TRP A 136 15.36 20.29 10.43
C TRP A 136 16.25 19.10 10.79
N ASN A 137 15.66 17.93 11.05
CA ASN A 137 16.42 16.69 11.26
C ASN A 137 17.00 16.13 9.96
N GLU A 138 16.23 16.18 8.85
CA GLU A 138 16.65 15.59 7.59
C GLU A 138 17.44 16.57 6.69
N ILE A 139 17.13 17.86 6.75
CA ILE A 139 17.75 18.91 5.93
C ILE A 139 18.13 20.12 6.81
N PRO A 140 19.15 20.00 7.66
CA PRO A 140 19.51 21.07 8.62
C PRO A 140 20.11 22.34 7.99
N HIS A 141 20.63 22.25 6.79
CA HIS A 141 21.34 23.35 6.11
C HIS A 141 20.65 23.76 4.78
N TRP A 142 21.00 24.93 4.25
CA TRP A 142 20.45 25.46 3.00
C TRP A 142 21.29 25.13 1.76
N SER A 143 22.19 24.14 1.82
CA SER A 143 22.93 23.64 0.67
C SER A 143 22.09 22.61 -0.11
N PHE A 144 21.50 23.06 -1.20
CA PHE A 144 20.72 22.20 -2.09
C PHE A 144 21.59 21.09 -2.70
N GLU A 145 22.81 21.42 -3.11
CA GLU A 145 23.70 20.44 -3.74
C GLU A 145 24.16 19.35 -2.77
N ASP A 146 24.45 19.69 -1.50
CA ASP A 146 24.84 18.68 -0.51
C ASP A 146 23.66 17.74 -0.22
N THR A 147 22.43 18.27 -0.10
CA THR A 147 21.23 17.46 0.06
C THR A 147 21.02 16.53 -1.14
N ARG A 148 21.20 17.04 -2.36
CA ARG A 148 21.09 16.25 -3.58
C ARG A 148 22.15 15.14 -3.64
N GLN A 149 23.40 15.44 -3.31
CA GLN A 149 24.47 14.45 -3.29
C GLN A 149 24.24 13.39 -2.23
N ALA A 150 23.78 13.76 -1.04
CA ALA A 150 23.45 12.81 0.03
C ALA A 150 22.32 11.84 -0.41
N LEU A 151 21.28 12.36 -1.07
CA LEU A 151 20.21 11.54 -1.61
C LEU A 151 20.68 10.60 -2.72
N LEU A 152 21.52 11.10 -3.64
CA LEU A 152 22.12 10.26 -4.70
C LEU A 152 22.94 9.12 -4.09
N ALA A 153 23.78 9.41 -3.10
CA ALA A 153 24.60 8.40 -2.45
C ALA A 153 23.75 7.30 -1.76
N GLN A 154 22.61 7.67 -1.17
CA GLN A 154 21.68 6.69 -0.59
C GLN A 154 21.11 5.76 -1.67
N TRP A 155 20.68 6.30 -2.80
CA TRP A 155 20.15 5.49 -3.91
C TRP A 155 21.23 4.64 -4.55
N GLU A 156 22.43 5.18 -4.77
CA GLU A 156 23.56 4.43 -5.30
C GLU A 156 23.91 3.24 -4.41
N ASN A 157 23.98 3.44 -3.09
CA ASN A 157 24.25 2.36 -2.14
C ASN A 157 23.21 1.23 -2.21
N LEU A 158 21.94 1.56 -2.44
CA LEU A 158 20.87 0.56 -2.61
C LEU A 158 20.99 -0.13 -3.98
N LEU A 159 21.08 0.64 -5.05
CA LEU A 159 21.04 0.11 -6.41
C LEU A 159 22.26 -0.74 -6.75
N GLN A 160 23.44 -0.42 -6.20
CA GLN A 160 24.69 -1.16 -6.37
C GLN A 160 24.70 -2.54 -5.70
N ARG A 161 23.68 -2.89 -4.91
CA ARG A 161 23.54 -4.24 -4.32
C ARG A 161 23.35 -5.32 -5.38
N ILE A 162 22.93 -4.95 -6.59
CA ILE A 162 22.89 -5.82 -7.76
C ILE A 162 23.69 -5.16 -8.88
N ASP A 163 24.74 -5.82 -9.32
CA ASP A 163 25.54 -5.35 -10.45
C ASP A 163 25.11 -6.05 -11.75
N ILE A 164 25.00 -5.27 -12.81
CA ILE A 164 24.66 -5.75 -14.15
C ILE A 164 25.92 -5.73 -15.01
N ALA A 165 26.13 -6.79 -15.78
CA ALA A 165 27.28 -6.91 -16.68
C ALA A 165 27.49 -5.63 -17.50
N SER A 166 28.75 -5.17 -17.55
CA SER A 166 29.12 -3.87 -18.16
C SER A 166 28.71 -3.77 -19.65
N ASN A 167 28.69 -4.89 -20.35
CA ASN A 167 28.28 -5.00 -21.77
C ASN A 167 26.77 -5.05 -22.01
N THR A 168 25.97 -5.00 -20.95
CA THR A 168 24.50 -4.92 -21.10
C THR A 168 24.12 -3.59 -21.74
N PRO A 169 23.25 -3.59 -22.79
CA PRO A 169 22.80 -2.35 -23.40
C PRO A 169 22.13 -1.40 -22.40
N GLU A 170 22.44 -0.10 -22.50
CA GLU A 170 21.99 0.94 -21.56
C GLU A 170 20.48 0.95 -21.33
N LYS A 171 19.69 0.68 -22.38
CA LYS A 171 18.23 0.56 -22.28
C LYS A 171 17.82 -0.46 -21.22
N TYR A 172 18.45 -1.64 -21.19
CA TYR A 172 18.09 -2.68 -20.22
C TYR A 172 18.61 -2.38 -18.82
N LYS A 173 19.76 -1.73 -18.69
CA LYS A 173 20.26 -1.25 -17.40
C LYS A 173 19.26 -0.27 -16.78
N ARG A 174 18.78 0.71 -17.56
CA ARG A 174 17.76 1.67 -17.08
C ARG A 174 16.47 0.97 -16.67
N MET A 175 15.97 0.05 -17.49
CA MET A 175 14.74 -0.71 -17.16
C MET A 175 14.90 -1.46 -15.83
N PHE A 176 16.04 -2.11 -15.65
CA PHE A 176 16.32 -2.90 -14.45
C PHE A 176 16.40 -2.02 -13.19
N TYR A 177 17.22 -1.00 -13.20
CA TYR A 177 17.38 -0.12 -12.04
C TYR A 177 16.12 0.71 -11.75
N THR A 178 15.36 1.10 -12.78
CA THR A 178 14.03 1.71 -12.60
C THR A 178 13.07 0.71 -11.94
N GLY A 179 13.12 -0.57 -12.31
CA GLY A 179 12.34 -1.63 -11.66
C GLY A 179 12.67 -1.75 -10.18
N ILE A 180 13.96 -1.81 -9.82
CA ILE A 180 14.39 -1.83 -8.41
C ILE A 180 13.90 -0.58 -7.67
N TYR A 181 14.09 0.60 -8.26
CA TYR A 181 13.59 1.85 -7.67
C TYR A 181 12.09 1.77 -7.35
N HIS A 182 11.28 1.28 -8.30
CA HIS A 182 9.84 1.16 -8.09
C HIS A 182 9.47 0.17 -6.98
N THR A 183 10.22 -0.93 -6.82
CA THR A 183 9.94 -1.89 -5.72
C THR A 183 10.21 -1.30 -4.34
N MET A 184 11.00 -0.23 -4.23
CA MET A 184 11.32 0.42 -2.97
C MET A 184 10.33 1.52 -2.57
N LEU A 185 9.36 1.86 -3.42
CA LEU A 185 8.39 2.93 -3.14
C LEU A 185 7.31 2.50 -2.15
N MET A 186 6.96 1.22 -2.11
CA MET A 186 5.95 0.65 -1.22
C MET A 186 6.38 -0.75 -0.73
N PRO A 187 6.06 -1.11 0.53
CA PRO A 187 5.44 -0.28 1.57
C PRO A 187 6.35 0.85 2.04
N VAL A 188 5.75 1.90 2.59
CA VAL A 188 6.46 3.11 3.04
C VAL A 188 6.82 3.00 4.52
N ASP A 189 8.08 3.24 4.86
CA ASP A 189 8.52 3.40 6.25
C ASP A 189 7.94 4.68 6.85
N ARG A 190 7.02 4.51 7.79
CA ARG A 190 6.38 5.55 8.60
C ARG A 190 6.69 5.41 10.09
N THR A 191 7.81 4.80 10.42
CA THR A 191 8.27 4.65 11.82
C THR A 191 8.34 6.03 12.48
N GLY A 192 7.67 6.17 13.63
CA GLY A 192 7.54 7.45 14.33
C GLY A 192 6.51 8.42 13.73
N GLU A 193 5.73 8.01 12.73
CA GLU A 193 4.70 8.82 12.06
C GLU A 193 3.30 8.17 12.13
N ASN A 194 3.10 7.20 13.00
CA ASN A 194 1.80 6.57 13.17
C ASN A 194 0.92 7.37 14.15
N PRO A 195 -0.23 7.92 13.71
CA PRO A 195 -1.12 8.69 14.59
C PRO A 195 -2.00 7.82 15.50
N LEU A 196 -2.05 6.49 15.28
CA LEU A 196 -2.98 5.60 15.99
C LEU A 196 -2.37 5.01 17.27
N TRP A 197 -1.07 4.75 17.25
CA TRP A 197 -0.32 4.27 18.43
C TRP A 197 1.15 4.67 18.36
N SER A 198 1.77 4.76 19.53
CA SER A 198 3.20 4.99 19.66
C SER A 198 3.84 3.78 20.33
N ASP A 199 4.82 3.19 19.67
CA ASP A 199 5.71 2.18 20.24
C ASP A 199 7.06 2.18 19.51
N PRO A 200 8.06 1.47 20.02
CA PRO A 200 9.39 1.43 19.41
C PRO A 200 9.49 0.51 18.18
N GLU A 201 8.41 -0.21 17.83
CA GLU A 201 8.41 -1.11 16.68
C GLU A 201 8.42 -0.34 15.36
N PRO A 202 9.06 -0.89 14.33
CA PRO A 202 8.94 -0.35 12.98
C PRO A 202 7.47 -0.26 12.57
N TYR A 203 7.12 0.82 11.86
CA TYR A 203 5.79 0.98 11.29
C TYR A 203 5.89 1.26 9.81
N TYR A 204 5.36 0.34 9.03
CA TYR A 204 5.17 0.49 7.59
C TYR A 204 3.69 0.65 7.27
N ASP A 205 3.39 1.46 6.28
CA ASP A 205 2.04 1.64 5.72
C ASP A 205 2.12 1.58 4.19
N ASP A 206 0.98 1.76 3.52
CA ASP A 206 0.90 1.63 2.07
C ASP A 206 1.35 0.24 1.56
N PHE A 207 0.90 -0.81 2.25
CA PHE A 207 0.89 -2.18 1.73
C PHE A 207 -0.22 -2.27 0.68
N TYR A 208 0.06 -1.77 -0.51
CA TYR A 208 -1.00 -1.53 -1.50
C TYR A 208 -1.69 -2.80 -1.97
N ALA A 209 -0.95 -3.88 -2.19
CA ALA A 209 -1.48 -5.17 -2.64
C ALA A 209 -0.48 -6.27 -2.29
N ILE A 210 -0.58 -6.85 -1.10
CA ILE A 210 0.35 -7.91 -0.68
C ILE A 210 0.20 -9.13 -1.58
N TRP A 211 -1.00 -9.42 -2.09
CA TRP A 211 -1.25 -10.49 -3.07
C TRP A 211 -0.45 -10.37 -4.37
N ASP A 212 0.04 -9.18 -4.72
CA ASP A 212 0.94 -8.96 -5.84
C ASP A 212 2.40 -8.97 -5.39
N THR A 213 2.72 -8.23 -4.32
CA THR A 213 4.11 -7.95 -3.93
C THR A 213 4.82 -9.16 -3.36
N TYR A 214 4.14 -10.08 -2.67
CA TYR A 214 4.75 -11.29 -2.13
C TYR A 214 5.37 -12.18 -3.21
N ARG A 215 4.90 -12.08 -4.45
CA ARG A 215 5.34 -12.96 -5.55
C ARG A 215 6.76 -12.63 -6.03
N THR A 216 7.14 -11.37 -6.03
CA THR A 216 8.45 -10.93 -6.55
C THR A 216 9.08 -9.80 -5.76
N SER A 217 8.37 -8.70 -5.48
CA SER A 217 8.95 -7.51 -4.83
C SER A 217 9.46 -7.80 -3.42
N THR A 218 8.65 -8.42 -2.58
CA THR A 218 9.03 -8.82 -1.21
C THR A 218 10.21 -9.81 -1.19
N PRO A 219 10.21 -10.91 -1.97
CA PRO A 219 11.38 -11.78 -2.08
C PRO A 219 12.64 -11.07 -2.58
N LEU A 220 12.51 -10.10 -3.47
CA LEU A 220 13.64 -9.29 -3.92
C LEU A 220 14.19 -8.43 -2.78
N ILE A 221 13.32 -7.74 -2.03
CA ILE A 221 13.72 -6.93 -0.87
C ILE A 221 14.44 -7.82 0.15
N THR A 222 13.93 -9.02 0.42
CA THR A 222 14.59 -9.99 1.32
C THR A 222 16.03 -10.28 0.90
N LEU A 223 16.30 -10.36 -0.41
CA LEU A 223 17.64 -10.65 -0.93
C LEU A 223 18.58 -9.44 -0.89
N ILE A 224 18.08 -8.26 -1.22
CA ILE A 224 18.93 -7.07 -1.39
C ILE A 224 18.92 -6.14 -0.18
N ASP A 225 17.88 -6.19 0.65
CA ASP A 225 17.72 -5.39 1.87
C ASP A 225 17.04 -6.18 3.00
N PRO A 226 17.67 -7.25 3.53
CA PRO A 226 17.05 -8.12 4.52
C PRO A 226 16.67 -7.40 5.83
N GLN A 227 17.36 -6.30 6.18
CA GLN A 227 16.97 -5.50 7.34
C GLN A 227 15.63 -4.81 7.12
N ARG A 228 15.43 -4.21 5.96
CA ARG A 228 14.15 -3.59 5.58
C ARG A 228 13.03 -4.61 5.60
N GLU A 229 13.25 -5.82 5.09
CA GLU A 229 12.23 -6.88 5.11
C GLU A 229 11.93 -7.33 6.54
N THR A 230 12.95 -7.45 7.40
CA THR A 230 12.75 -7.71 8.83
C THR A 230 11.82 -6.68 9.47
N ASP A 231 12.04 -5.40 9.20
CA ASP A 231 11.23 -4.31 9.74
C ASP A 231 9.81 -4.30 9.15
N ILE A 232 9.65 -4.64 7.87
CA ILE A 232 8.34 -4.82 7.22
C ILE A 232 7.56 -5.95 7.91
N VAL A 233 8.17 -7.11 8.13
CA VAL A 233 7.51 -8.24 8.80
C VAL A 233 7.14 -7.90 10.25
N ARG A 234 8.03 -7.24 10.99
CA ARG A 234 7.74 -6.76 12.35
C ARG A 234 6.57 -5.79 12.37
N SER A 235 6.49 -4.91 11.36
CA SER A 235 5.36 -4.00 11.20
C SER A 235 4.03 -4.74 10.95
N LEU A 236 4.01 -5.78 10.10
CA LEU A 236 2.82 -6.60 9.88
C LEU A 236 2.33 -7.26 11.18
N ILE A 237 3.25 -7.82 11.96
CA ILE A 237 2.94 -8.43 13.27
C ILE A 237 2.44 -7.37 14.27
N ASN A 238 3.03 -6.18 14.27
CA ASN A 238 2.59 -5.09 15.14
C ASN A 238 1.20 -4.57 14.75
N ILE A 239 0.88 -4.50 13.46
CA ILE A 239 -0.47 -4.15 12.98
C ILE A 239 -1.47 -5.19 13.49
N TYR A 240 -1.18 -6.50 13.37
CA TYR A 240 -2.03 -7.53 13.98
C TYR A 240 -2.27 -7.30 15.47
N LYS A 241 -1.23 -7.03 16.22
CA LYS A 241 -1.29 -6.80 17.68
C LYS A 241 -2.18 -5.60 18.04
N ARG A 242 -2.24 -4.57 17.19
CA ARG A 242 -2.96 -3.32 17.44
C ARG A 242 -4.36 -3.29 16.83
N ASP A 243 -4.52 -3.77 15.60
CA ASP A 243 -5.77 -3.75 14.84
C ASP A 243 -6.50 -5.09 14.85
N GLY A 244 -5.86 -6.17 15.31
CA GLY A 244 -6.46 -7.51 15.47
C GLY A 244 -6.33 -8.42 14.27
N TYR A 245 -5.98 -7.91 13.08
CA TYR A 245 -5.72 -8.67 11.86
C TYR A 245 -4.52 -8.11 11.11
N MET A 246 -3.80 -9.00 10.40
CA MET A 246 -2.80 -8.54 9.43
C MET A 246 -3.50 -7.99 8.18
N PRO A 247 -2.89 -7.01 7.49
CA PRO A 247 -3.44 -6.51 6.24
C PRO A 247 -3.15 -7.45 5.08
N ASP A 248 -4.07 -7.53 4.11
CA ASP A 248 -3.79 -7.95 2.73
C ASP A 248 -3.56 -6.71 1.84
N ALA A 249 -4.15 -5.59 2.23
CA ALA A 249 -3.80 -4.24 1.80
C ALA A 249 -3.98 -3.26 2.95
N ARG A 250 -3.17 -2.19 2.98
CA ARG A 250 -3.25 -1.14 3.98
C ARG A 250 -2.78 0.19 3.39
N SER A 251 -3.53 1.24 3.62
CA SER A 251 -3.11 2.61 3.34
C SER A 251 -3.90 3.61 4.19
N GLY A 252 -3.32 4.78 4.45
CA GLY A 252 -3.98 5.78 5.30
C GLY A 252 -4.23 5.28 6.72
N ASN A 253 -3.34 4.46 7.25
CA ASN A 253 -3.36 3.88 8.59
C ASN A 253 -4.57 2.95 8.87
N CYS A 254 -5.14 2.33 7.87
CA CYS A 254 -6.19 1.32 8.07
C CYS A 254 -6.06 0.17 7.08
N ASN A 255 -6.45 -1.03 7.55
CA ASN A 255 -6.56 -2.19 6.69
C ASN A 255 -7.64 -1.91 5.63
N GLY A 256 -7.35 -2.32 4.43
CA GLY A 256 -8.17 -2.08 3.26
C GLY A 256 -8.75 -3.36 2.68
N ARG A 257 -8.96 -3.35 1.38
CA ARG A 257 -9.52 -4.50 0.66
C ARG A 257 -8.72 -5.77 0.88
N THR A 258 -9.42 -6.86 1.12
CA THR A 258 -8.90 -8.21 0.89
C THR A 258 -9.32 -8.65 -0.50
N GLN A 259 -8.41 -9.24 -1.27
CA GLN A 259 -8.77 -9.69 -2.61
C GLN A 259 -8.77 -11.21 -2.73
N GLY A 260 -7.66 -11.84 -2.55
CA GLY A 260 -7.55 -13.26 -2.80
C GLY A 260 -7.08 -14.09 -1.64
N GLY A 261 -6.45 -13.53 -0.64
CA GLY A 261 -5.86 -14.30 0.43
C GLY A 261 -5.67 -13.50 1.70
N SER A 262 -4.92 -14.07 2.62
CA SER A 262 -4.28 -13.41 3.75
C SER A 262 -2.78 -13.47 3.52
N ASN A 263 -2.31 -12.76 2.47
CA ASN A 263 -1.00 -12.99 1.87
C ASN A 263 0.17 -12.48 2.73
N ALA A 264 -0.09 -11.71 3.79
CA ALA A 264 0.90 -11.41 4.83
C ALA A 264 1.50 -12.69 5.43
N GLU A 265 0.72 -13.78 5.49
CA GLU A 265 1.18 -15.10 5.95
C GLU A 265 2.33 -15.63 5.07
N ILE A 266 2.27 -15.40 3.77
CA ILE A 266 3.31 -15.84 2.82
C ILE A 266 4.58 -15.03 3.03
N VAL A 267 4.45 -13.73 3.24
CA VAL A 267 5.58 -12.82 3.54
C VAL A 267 6.31 -13.28 4.81
N ILE A 268 5.55 -13.57 5.88
CA ILE A 268 6.10 -14.07 7.13
C ILE A 268 6.81 -15.41 6.95
N ALA A 269 6.19 -16.35 6.23
CA ALA A 269 6.77 -17.67 6.01
C ALA A 269 8.05 -17.60 5.16
N ASP A 270 8.11 -16.72 4.16
CA ASP A 270 9.31 -16.48 3.36
C ASP A 270 10.46 -15.96 4.24
N ALA A 271 10.17 -14.98 5.10
CA ALA A 271 11.12 -14.44 6.08
C ALA A 271 11.61 -15.53 7.05
N PHE A 272 10.68 -16.38 7.54
CA PHE A 272 11.00 -17.48 8.44
C PHE A 272 11.93 -18.51 7.81
N VAL A 273 11.59 -18.97 6.61
CA VAL A 273 12.39 -19.99 5.89
C VAL A 273 13.77 -19.45 5.50
N LYS A 274 13.87 -18.17 5.19
CA LYS A 274 15.14 -17.50 4.90
C LYS A 274 15.94 -17.12 6.15
N GLY A 275 15.37 -17.31 7.35
CA GLY A 275 16.05 -17.09 8.62
C GLY A 275 16.26 -15.62 8.97
N LEU A 276 15.35 -14.73 8.61
CA LEU A 276 15.45 -13.32 8.99
C LEU A 276 15.41 -13.20 10.52
N PRO A 277 16.36 -12.45 11.13
CA PRO A 277 16.49 -12.35 12.58
C PRO A 277 15.53 -11.31 13.18
N ASN A 278 15.45 -11.28 14.52
CA ASN A 278 14.75 -10.26 15.29
C ASN A 278 13.22 -10.17 15.02
N ILE A 279 12.61 -11.26 14.61
CA ILE A 279 11.17 -11.40 14.41
C ILE A 279 10.61 -12.36 15.44
N ASP A 280 9.52 -11.99 16.11
CA ASP A 280 8.78 -12.90 16.99
C ASP A 280 7.90 -13.84 16.14
N TYR A 281 8.46 -14.95 15.71
CA TYR A 281 7.76 -15.92 14.89
C TYR A 281 6.68 -16.70 15.65
N HIS A 282 6.68 -16.71 16.99
CA HIS A 282 5.57 -17.26 17.76
C HIS A 282 4.33 -16.37 17.67
N LEU A 283 4.52 -15.07 17.86
CA LEU A 283 3.45 -14.08 17.67
C LEU A 283 3.01 -14.00 16.19
N ALA A 284 3.96 -14.14 15.27
CA ALA A 284 3.67 -14.21 13.84
C ALA A 284 2.76 -15.40 13.50
N LEU A 285 3.04 -16.60 14.04
CA LEU A 285 2.18 -17.76 13.86
C LEU A 285 0.79 -17.54 14.45
N GLU A 286 0.69 -16.88 15.61
CA GLU A 286 -0.59 -16.50 16.21
C GLU A 286 -1.41 -15.60 15.27
N ALA A 287 -0.78 -14.59 14.68
CA ALA A 287 -1.40 -13.69 13.70
C ALA A 287 -1.90 -14.46 12.45
N MET A 288 -1.07 -15.36 11.90
CA MET A 288 -1.45 -16.22 10.77
C MET A 288 -2.64 -17.12 11.10
N LEU A 289 -2.66 -17.71 12.32
CA LEU A 289 -3.77 -18.54 12.78
C LEU A 289 -5.05 -17.74 12.99
N LYS A 290 -4.93 -16.49 13.43
CA LYS A 290 -6.09 -15.58 13.57
C LYS A 290 -6.79 -15.39 12.24
N ASP A 291 -6.05 -15.06 11.19
CA ASP A 291 -6.60 -14.88 9.84
C ASP A 291 -7.24 -16.19 9.32
N ALA A 292 -6.62 -17.34 9.63
CA ALA A 292 -7.05 -18.64 9.13
C ALA A 292 -8.20 -19.28 9.89
N THR A 293 -8.56 -18.81 11.10
CA THR A 293 -9.55 -19.49 11.95
C THR A 293 -10.67 -18.59 12.44
N ILE A 294 -10.49 -17.30 12.48
CA ILE A 294 -11.49 -16.39 13.07
C ILE A 294 -12.04 -15.46 11.97
N PRO A 295 -13.34 -15.53 11.68
CA PRO A 295 -13.98 -14.59 10.76
C PRO A 295 -13.93 -13.16 11.31
N PRO A 296 -13.70 -12.15 10.47
CA PRO A 296 -13.61 -10.75 10.93
C PRO A 296 -14.95 -10.10 11.28
N GLY A 297 -16.05 -10.87 11.29
CA GLY A 297 -17.33 -10.40 11.84
C GLY A 297 -18.03 -9.34 11.00
N GLY A 298 -18.02 -9.48 9.67
CA GLY A 298 -18.69 -8.56 8.75
C GLY A 298 -17.76 -7.55 8.09
N ASN A 299 -16.45 -7.64 8.32
CA ASN A 299 -15.44 -6.79 7.71
C ASN A 299 -14.53 -7.57 6.72
N GLU A 300 -15.06 -8.61 6.10
CA GLU A 300 -14.34 -9.52 5.19
C GLU A 300 -13.83 -8.83 3.91
N GLU A 301 -14.30 -7.63 3.64
CA GLU A 301 -13.79 -6.80 2.54
C GLU A 301 -12.48 -6.07 2.90
N ALA A 302 -12.16 -5.94 4.18
CA ALA A 302 -11.01 -5.18 4.63
C ALA A 302 -9.95 -6.02 5.35
N GLU A 303 -10.32 -7.14 5.98
CA GLU A 303 -9.42 -7.95 6.79
C GLU A 303 -9.85 -9.41 6.90
N GLY A 304 -8.92 -10.28 7.31
CA GLY A 304 -9.16 -11.70 7.48
C GLY A 304 -9.50 -12.43 6.18
N ARG A 305 -10.14 -13.60 6.29
CA ARG A 305 -10.50 -14.47 5.18
C ARG A 305 -12.01 -14.45 4.92
N GLY A 306 -12.45 -13.85 3.82
CA GLY A 306 -13.85 -13.90 3.39
C GLY A 306 -14.27 -15.30 2.93
N GLY A 307 -15.46 -15.75 3.35
CA GLY A 307 -15.92 -17.12 3.09
C GLY A 307 -15.21 -18.19 3.92
N LEU A 308 -14.63 -17.80 5.07
CA LEU A 308 -13.83 -18.69 5.91
C LEU A 308 -14.64 -19.88 6.45
N ILE A 309 -15.87 -19.67 6.93
CA ILE A 309 -16.68 -20.74 7.52
C ILE A 309 -16.90 -21.89 6.52
N PRO A 310 -17.46 -21.65 5.31
CA PRO A 310 -17.58 -22.73 4.33
C PRO A 310 -16.23 -23.32 3.89
N TYR A 311 -15.16 -22.52 3.84
CA TYR A 311 -13.83 -23.06 3.55
C TYR A 311 -13.37 -24.08 4.58
N LEU A 312 -13.61 -23.84 5.87
CA LEU A 312 -13.24 -24.76 6.95
C LEU A 312 -14.13 -26.01 6.96
N GLU A 313 -15.42 -25.87 6.63
CA GLU A 313 -16.39 -26.96 6.64
C GLU A 313 -16.28 -27.87 5.41
N LEU A 314 -16.18 -27.28 4.21
CA LEU A 314 -16.24 -27.97 2.93
C LEU A 314 -14.86 -28.24 2.31
N GLY A 315 -13.84 -27.55 2.79
CA GLY A 315 -12.52 -27.53 2.16
C GLY A 315 -12.47 -26.70 0.87
N TYR A 316 -13.48 -25.88 0.60
CA TYR A 316 -13.50 -24.91 -0.50
C TYR A 316 -14.57 -23.86 -0.23
N ILE A 317 -14.49 -22.74 -0.92
CA ILE A 317 -15.52 -21.70 -0.89
C ILE A 317 -16.49 -21.97 -2.04
N PRO A 318 -17.81 -22.17 -1.73
CA PRO A 318 -18.78 -22.50 -2.75
C PRO A 318 -19.14 -21.29 -3.62
N TYR A 319 -19.64 -21.61 -4.81
CA TYR A 319 -20.26 -20.64 -5.69
C TYR A 319 -21.33 -19.82 -4.98
N GLY A 320 -21.38 -18.52 -5.26
CA GLY A 320 -22.29 -17.56 -4.62
C GLY A 320 -21.59 -16.65 -3.62
N ILE A 321 -20.41 -17.03 -3.14
CA ILE A 321 -19.54 -16.17 -2.34
C ILE A 321 -18.53 -15.45 -3.25
N PRO A 322 -18.32 -14.15 -3.13
CA PRO A 322 -17.37 -13.41 -3.96
C PRO A 322 -15.97 -14.05 -3.98
N ARG A 323 -15.38 -14.16 -5.17
CA ARG A 323 -14.03 -14.67 -5.38
C ARG A 323 -13.80 -16.12 -4.89
N ALA A 324 -14.83 -16.94 -4.88
CA ALA A 324 -14.83 -18.29 -4.29
C ALA A 324 -13.67 -19.17 -4.80
N GLY A 325 -13.49 -19.25 -6.11
CA GLY A 325 -12.42 -20.08 -6.71
C GLY A 325 -11.04 -19.58 -6.33
N ASN A 326 -10.81 -18.29 -6.49
CA ASN A 326 -9.55 -17.65 -6.18
C ASN A 326 -9.18 -17.80 -4.69
N ARG A 327 -10.09 -17.41 -3.80
CA ARG A 327 -9.88 -17.51 -2.35
C ARG A 327 -9.58 -18.95 -1.91
N THR A 328 -10.25 -19.95 -2.48
CA THR A 328 -9.93 -21.36 -2.17
C THR A 328 -8.50 -21.72 -2.47
N ILE A 329 -7.96 -21.26 -3.61
CA ILE A 329 -6.59 -21.54 -4.05
C ILE A 329 -5.59 -20.79 -3.18
N GLU A 330 -5.80 -19.50 -2.99
CA GLU A 330 -4.90 -18.64 -2.21
C GLU A 330 -4.86 -19.09 -0.73
N TYR A 331 -6.02 -19.42 -0.13
CA TYR A 331 -6.05 -19.94 1.24
C TYR A 331 -5.33 -21.28 1.36
N SER A 332 -5.43 -22.15 0.34
CA SER A 332 -4.66 -23.39 0.34
C SER A 332 -3.14 -23.14 0.33
N TYR A 333 -2.69 -22.09 -0.35
CA TYR A 333 -1.29 -21.69 -0.34
C TYR A 333 -0.90 -21.02 0.99
N CYS A 334 -1.74 -20.14 1.53
CA CYS A 334 -1.55 -19.58 2.86
C CYS A 334 -1.49 -20.68 3.95
N ASP A 335 -2.37 -21.70 3.87
CA ASP A 335 -2.32 -22.84 4.79
C ASP A 335 -1.00 -23.62 4.70
N TYR A 336 -0.44 -23.78 3.50
CA TYR A 336 0.89 -24.37 3.35
C TYR A 336 1.95 -23.54 4.07
N THR A 337 1.89 -22.22 3.99
CA THR A 337 2.85 -21.34 4.67
C THR A 337 2.72 -21.38 6.19
N ILE A 338 1.49 -21.46 6.71
CA ILE A 338 1.26 -21.73 8.14
C ILE A 338 1.90 -23.06 8.56
N ALA A 339 1.71 -24.12 7.76
CA ALA A 339 2.32 -25.42 8.04
C ALA A 339 3.85 -25.34 8.12
N LEU A 340 4.51 -24.60 7.22
CA LEU A 340 5.97 -24.42 7.24
C LEU A 340 6.44 -23.76 8.54
N VAL A 341 5.81 -22.66 8.94
CA VAL A 341 6.16 -21.94 10.18
C VAL A 341 5.89 -22.80 11.40
N ALA A 342 4.70 -23.46 11.46
CA ALA A 342 4.35 -24.37 12.55
C ALA A 342 5.35 -25.52 12.71
N LYS A 343 5.78 -26.11 11.58
CA LYS A 343 6.81 -27.17 11.57
C LYS A 343 8.13 -26.67 12.18
N GLY A 344 8.60 -25.51 11.73
CA GLY A 344 9.85 -24.94 12.20
C GLY A 344 9.83 -24.56 13.68
N LEU A 345 8.65 -24.20 14.21
CA LEU A 345 8.43 -23.90 15.62
C LEU A 345 8.07 -25.15 16.47
N GLY A 346 8.15 -26.35 15.91
CA GLY A 346 7.86 -27.60 16.61
C GLY A 346 6.39 -27.83 16.95
N LYS A 347 5.45 -27.14 16.28
CA LYS A 347 4.00 -27.29 16.48
C LYS A 347 3.44 -28.38 15.58
N THR A 348 3.71 -29.65 15.93
CA THR A 348 3.43 -30.82 15.08
C THR A 348 1.97 -30.94 14.67
N ASP A 349 1.03 -30.72 15.58
CA ASP A 349 -0.40 -30.86 15.28
C ASP A 349 -0.88 -29.80 14.27
N LEU A 350 -0.47 -28.56 14.47
CA LEU A 350 -0.75 -27.47 13.53
C LEU A 350 -0.10 -27.75 12.16
N TYR A 351 1.14 -28.23 12.14
CA TYR A 351 1.81 -28.63 10.90
C TYR A 351 0.97 -29.65 10.12
N GLN A 352 0.53 -30.73 10.76
CA GLN A 352 -0.26 -31.78 10.10
C GLN A 352 -1.62 -31.26 9.61
N GLN A 353 -2.29 -30.46 10.45
CA GLN A 353 -3.57 -29.86 10.12
C GLN A 353 -3.46 -28.99 8.85
N TYR A 354 -2.57 -28.00 8.87
CA TYR A 354 -2.45 -27.04 7.79
C TYR A 354 -1.80 -27.63 6.53
N LEU A 355 -0.92 -28.61 6.66
CA LEU A 355 -0.42 -29.38 5.52
C LEU A 355 -1.56 -30.13 4.81
N LYS A 356 -2.53 -30.66 5.55
CA LYS A 356 -3.73 -31.26 4.97
C LYS A 356 -4.58 -30.20 4.26
N GLN A 357 -4.87 -29.11 4.94
CA GLN A 357 -5.68 -27.99 4.38
C GLN A 357 -5.05 -27.36 3.13
N SER A 358 -3.74 -27.36 3.04
CA SER A 358 -3.03 -26.86 1.84
C SER A 358 -3.37 -27.61 0.55
N SER A 359 -4.01 -28.76 0.65
CA SER A 359 -4.50 -29.54 -0.48
C SER A 359 -5.96 -29.22 -0.87
N ASN A 360 -6.61 -28.27 -0.19
CA ASN A 360 -8.02 -27.93 -0.40
C ASN A 360 -8.34 -27.40 -1.81
N TRP A 361 -7.36 -26.79 -2.49
CA TRP A 361 -7.51 -26.37 -3.88
C TRP A 361 -7.92 -27.55 -4.80
N LYS A 362 -7.57 -28.82 -4.44
CA LYS A 362 -7.93 -30.02 -5.19
C LYS A 362 -9.43 -30.27 -5.21
N ASN A 363 -10.18 -29.73 -4.24
CA ASN A 363 -11.63 -29.82 -4.22
C ASN A 363 -12.31 -29.05 -5.36
N LEU A 364 -11.59 -28.09 -5.94
CA LEU A 364 -12.01 -27.36 -7.13
C LEU A 364 -11.30 -27.83 -8.42
N TRP A 365 -10.40 -28.82 -8.32
CA TRP A 365 -9.72 -29.41 -9.48
C TRP A 365 -10.58 -30.48 -10.13
N ARG A 366 -11.10 -30.20 -11.34
CA ARG A 366 -11.87 -31.15 -12.14
C ARG A 366 -11.00 -31.78 -13.21
N ALA A 367 -10.44 -32.95 -12.91
CA ALA A 367 -9.46 -33.63 -13.74
C ALA A 367 -10.03 -34.14 -15.08
N ASP A 368 -11.33 -34.50 -15.10
CA ASP A 368 -12.04 -35.03 -16.28
C ASP A 368 -12.55 -33.94 -17.22
N TYR A 369 -12.55 -32.68 -16.80
CA TYR A 369 -13.01 -31.58 -17.64
C TYR A 369 -11.99 -31.24 -18.72
N GLU A 370 -12.46 -31.19 -19.97
CA GLU A 370 -11.61 -30.88 -21.12
C GLU A 370 -12.11 -29.65 -21.86
N HIS A 371 -11.21 -28.73 -22.16
CA HIS A 371 -11.48 -27.58 -23.02
C HIS A 371 -10.28 -27.23 -23.87
N ALA A 372 -10.53 -26.96 -25.16
CA ALA A 372 -9.50 -26.56 -26.12
C ALA A 372 -8.29 -27.55 -26.16
N GLY A 373 -8.52 -28.86 -25.99
CA GLY A 373 -7.47 -29.89 -25.99
C GLY A 373 -6.67 -29.99 -24.68
N VAL A 374 -7.04 -29.24 -23.64
CA VAL A 374 -6.42 -29.29 -22.31
C VAL A 374 -7.38 -29.95 -21.31
N LYS A 375 -6.85 -30.89 -20.53
CA LYS A 375 -7.59 -31.55 -19.44
C LYS A 375 -7.17 -31.04 -18.09
N GLY A 376 -8.17 -30.98 -17.19
CA GLY A 376 -7.99 -30.57 -15.81
C GLY A 376 -8.04 -29.03 -15.65
N PHE A 377 -9.07 -28.57 -14.92
CA PHE A 377 -9.29 -27.16 -14.65
C PHE A 377 -9.78 -26.96 -13.24
N ILE A 378 -9.47 -25.81 -12.67
CA ILE A 378 -10.13 -25.33 -11.45
C ILE A 378 -11.50 -24.80 -11.85
N LEU A 379 -12.55 -25.44 -11.36
CA LEU A 379 -13.94 -25.08 -11.62
C LEU A 379 -14.71 -24.85 -10.34
N PRO A 380 -15.71 -23.98 -10.36
CA PRO A 380 -16.54 -23.72 -9.17
C PRO A 380 -17.47 -24.87 -8.84
N ARG A 381 -17.75 -25.03 -7.56
CA ARG A 381 -18.75 -25.98 -7.03
C ARG A 381 -19.76 -25.21 -6.18
N ASP A 382 -20.99 -25.72 -6.15
CA ASP A 382 -21.99 -25.24 -5.20
C ASP A 382 -21.75 -25.79 -3.78
N LYS A 383 -22.60 -25.39 -2.82
CA LYS A 383 -22.49 -25.84 -1.41
C LYS A 383 -22.84 -27.32 -1.21
N GLU A 384 -23.58 -27.92 -2.14
CA GLU A 384 -23.92 -29.33 -2.18
C GLU A 384 -22.82 -30.19 -2.82
N GLY A 385 -21.78 -29.57 -3.34
CA GLY A 385 -20.64 -30.25 -3.96
C GLY A 385 -20.78 -30.52 -5.45
N ASN A 386 -21.82 -30.04 -6.11
CA ASN A 386 -22.02 -30.24 -7.53
C ASN A 386 -21.16 -29.27 -8.34
N TRP A 387 -20.63 -29.77 -9.45
CA TRP A 387 -19.93 -28.91 -10.40
C TRP A 387 -20.91 -28.02 -11.15
N LEU A 388 -20.51 -26.79 -11.41
CA LEU A 388 -21.29 -25.89 -12.26
C LEU A 388 -20.92 -26.15 -13.73
N ASP A 389 -21.72 -26.98 -14.40
CA ASP A 389 -21.50 -27.38 -15.79
C ASP A 389 -21.82 -26.26 -16.81
N LYS A 390 -22.66 -25.33 -16.44
CA LYS A 390 -23.04 -24.18 -17.25
C LYS A 390 -22.57 -22.90 -16.60
N ILE A 391 -21.29 -22.64 -16.70
CA ILE A 391 -20.77 -21.33 -16.38
C ILE A 391 -21.15 -20.44 -17.55
N PRO A 392 -21.96 -19.39 -17.33
CA PRO A 392 -22.31 -18.50 -18.42
C PRO A 392 -21.04 -17.78 -18.90
N PHE A 393 -20.53 -18.26 -20.01
CA PHE A 393 -19.47 -17.60 -20.76
C PHE A 393 -20.08 -16.35 -21.40
N GLY A 394 -20.15 -15.29 -20.64
CA GLY A 394 -20.47 -14.02 -21.22
C GLY A 394 -19.24 -13.49 -21.95
N ASN A 395 -19.30 -13.44 -23.28
CA ASN A 395 -18.43 -12.55 -24.07
C ASN A 395 -18.55 -11.07 -23.64
N SER A 396 -19.41 -10.78 -22.68
CA SER A 396 -19.67 -9.46 -22.13
C SER A 396 -18.46 -8.85 -21.42
N HIS A 397 -17.52 -9.65 -20.91
CA HIS A 397 -16.33 -9.15 -20.23
C HIS A 397 -15.26 -8.59 -21.17
N ILE A 398 -15.25 -9.04 -22.42
CA ILE A 398 -14.35 -8.50 -23.44
C ILE A 398 -14.91 -7.17 -24.01
N GLN A 399 -16.22 -6.98 -23.97
CA GLN A 399 -16.89 -5.82 -24.59
C GLN A 399 -17.29 -4.70 -23.64
N LYS A 400 -17.27 -4.93 -22.31
CA LYS A 400 -17.53 -3.90 -21.30
C LYS A 400 -16.47 -3.95 -20.23
N PRO A 401 -15.69 -2.89 -20.06
CA PRO A 401 -14.71 -2.80 -18.97
C PRO A 401 -15.36 -2.52 -17.61
N THR A 402 -16.63 -2.78 -17.43
CA THR A 402 -17.32 -2.72 -16.15
C THR A 402 -17.10 -4.04 -15.43
N PHE A 403 -16.31 -3.99 -14.39
CA PHE A 403 -16.06 -5.05 -13.44
C PHE A 403 -17.35 -5.45 -12.73
N THR A 404 -18.10 -6.37 -13.33
CA THR A 404 -19.18 -7.03 -12.62
C THR A 404 -18.58 -8.25 -11.92
N TYR A 405 -18.42 -8.14 -10.62
CA TYR A 405 -18.12 -9.26 -9.75
C TYR A 405 -19.26 -10.27 -9.84
N THR A 406 -19.21 -11.17 -10.81
CA THR A 406 -20.11 -12.31 -10.79
C THR A 406 -19.58 -13.31 -9.77
N PRO A 407 -20.45 -13.87 -8.94
CA PRO A 407 -20.03 -14.81 -7.89
C PRO A 407 -19.35 -16.07 -8.43
N VAL A 408 -19.46 -16.37 -9.71
CA VAL A 408 -18.93 -17.60 -10.35
C VAL A 408 -17.52 -17.44 -10.85
N THR A 409 -17.25 -16.30 -11.41
CA THR A 409 -15.99 -16.08 -12.09
C THR A 409 -15.27 -14.98 -11.40
N PHE A 410 -14.06 -15.23 -11.07
CA PHE A 410 -13.12 -14.19 -10.98
C PHE A 410 -13.03 -13.59 -12.39
N GLU A 411 -13.78 -12.54 -12.64
CA GLU A 411 -13.74 -11.63 -13.77
C GLU A 411 -12.91 -12.09 -14.97
N GLY A 412 -13.43 -12.97 -15.71
CA GLY A 412 -12.80 -13.42 -16.93
C GLY A 412 -13.53 -14.61 -17.50
N PRO A 413 -13.28 -14.92 -18.74
CA PRO A 413 -13.73 -16.17 -19.28
C PRO A 413 -13.23 -17.30 -18.36
N TRP A 414 -14.07 -18.26 -18.08
CA TRP A 414 -13.81 -19.38 -17.18
C TRP A 414 -12.53 -20.19 -17.53
N TYR A 415 -12.05 -20.11 -18.75
CA TYR A 415 -10.77 -20.69 -19.17
C TYR A 415 -9.57 -19.91 -18.67
N THR A 416 -9.78 -18.80 -17.96
CA THR A 416 -8.75 -18.06 -17.27
C THR A 416 -8.72 -18.22 -15.73
N PRO A 417 -9.36 -19.25 -15.09
CA PRO A 417 -9.18 -19.43 -13.64
C PRO A 417 -7.72 -19.61 -13.26
N TRP A 418 -6.93 -20.31 -14.07
CA TRP A 418 -5.49 -20.44 -13.84
C TRP A 418 -4.73 -19.18 -14.25
N TRP A 419 -5.20 -18.41 -15.24
CA TRP A 419 -4.68 -17.08 -15.55
C TRP A 419 -4.95 -16.11 -14.41
N ASN A 420 -6.13 -16.16 -13.81
CA ASN A 420 -6.48 -15.42 -12.60
C ASN A 420 -5.77 -15.93 -11.34
N MET A 421 -5.19 -17.12 -11.34
CA MET A 421 -4.25 -17.58 -10.31
C MET A 421 -2.95 -16.79 -10.31
N PHE A 422 -2.52 -16.27 -11.45
CA PHE A 422 -1.24 -15.58 -11.61
C PHE A 422 -1.37 -14.08 -11.84
N PHE A 423 -2.51 -13.63 -12.32
CA PHE A 423 -2.73 -12.25 -12.70
C PHE A 423 -4.07 -11.76 -12.15
N TYR A 424 -4.01 -11.17 -10.99
CA TYR A 424 -5.13 -10.44 -10.44
C TYR A 424 -5.46 -9.26 -11.32
N ARG A 425 -6.70 -9.19 -11.77
CA ARG A 425 -7.28 -7.93 -12.13
C ARG A 425 -8.20 -7.50 -10.99
N SER A 426 -7.79 -6.45 -10.32
CA SER A 426 -8.60 -5.68 -9.39
C SER A 426 -9.85 -5.14 -10.06
#